data_7c1e4f88d636c7a2ff50e5a7beb3d48b
#
_entry.id   7c1e4f88d636c7a2ff50e5a7beb3d48b
#
_cell.length_a   1.000
_cell.length_b   1.000
_cell.length_c   1.000
_cell.angle_alpha   90.00
_cell.angle_beta   90.00
_cell.angle_gamma   90.00
#
_symmetry.space_group_name_H-M   'P 1'
#
loop_
_entity.id
_entity.type
_entity.pdbx_description
1 polymer ?
#
loop_
_entity_poly.entity_id
_entity_poly.type
_entity_poly.pdbx_seq_one_letter_code
_entity_poly.pdbx_strand_id
1 'polypeptide(L)'
;MNLIVSIPRAAASHLGNEASAPPRGHKTLTIFTRSMKTPLKYPLNFDGLALPVIAAALALTITFNPQVCRADETCSSPYLARIDGQEEFVYVWTLGVEGLGDGADKLVTIDVKPGSSTYGRVISNVSVAGRNEAHHAGFTDDRRQLWCAGLENNRVFIFDVHTDPSQPKLTKTIDNFAETTGGAVGPHGAYALPGRVLIPCLSNAKDRGGRTALVEYSNDGNYITTHWLPTKDNARGAAGAQFADGYGYDARVLPRKNALLTSSFTGWNNYTMDFGKMTSDPEAMKHFGQTMVMWDFHTRQPKKVFQVPGAPLEIRWAWGDQHNYAFTATALGSKLWLIYADDHGDWQAKDVAPIGEVKGGVLPVDISLSADDKTLFVDSFGDGKCRVFDVSDPQHPKQIYEKQIGKQVNMVSQSWDGKRLYFTSSLLANWDKKGADNEQFLRAFAWDGKELQPRFDLDFTALKLGRAHHMLFGSTKLGPNRTTIASR
;
A
#
# COMPACT_ATOMS: atom_id res chain seq x y z
N MET A 1 -1.40 33.81 -49.80
CA MET A 1 -1.61 32.79 -50.83
C MET A 1 -2.50 31.75 -50.16
N ASN A 2 -3.81 31.93 -50.39
CA ASN A 2 -4.88 31.12 -49.81
C ASN A 2 -5.05 29.85 -50.64
N LEU A 3 -5.19 28.71 -50.01
CA LEU A 3 -5.79 27.55 -50.65
C LEU A 3 -6.81 26.94 -49.69
N ILE A 4 -8.07 27.12 -50.08
CA ILE A 4 -9.27 26.46 -49.58
C ILE A 4 -9.41 25.17 -50.35
N VAL A 5 -9.66 24.04 -49.69
CA VAL A 5 -10.22 22.86 -50.35
C VAL A 5 -11.35 22.31 -49.50
N SER A 6 -12.47 22.17 -50.19
CA SER A 6 -13.83 21.88 -49.77
C SER A 6 -14.10 20.40 -49.47
N ILE A 7 -15.10 20.20 -48.61
CA ILE A 7 -15.78 18.94 -48.28
C ILE A 7 -16.81 18.60 -49.38
N PRO A 8 -17.14 17.33 -49.60
CA PRO A 8 -18.49 16.96 -50.05
C PRO A 8 -19.28 16.16 -49.01
N ARG A 9 -20.48 16.61 -48.75
CA ARG A 9 -21.61 15.88 -48.20
C ARG A 9 -22.25 14.97 -49.26
N ALA A 10 -22.71 13.79 -48.87
CA ALA A 10 -23.87 13.08 -49.46
C ALA A 10 -24.40 12.16 -48.35
N ALA A 11 -25.56 12.32 -47.92
CA ALA A 11 -26.94 12.18 -48.38
C ALA A 11 -27.55 10.87 -47.82
N ALA A 12 -28.59 11.06 -47.03
CA ALA A 12 -29.45 10.06 -46.41
C ALA A 12 -30.41 9.42 -47.44
N SER A 13 -30.81 8.17 -47.19
CA SER A 13 -32.10 7.68 -47.65
C SER A 13 -32.68 6.68 -46.69
N HIS A 14 -33.98 6.87 -46.49
CA HIS A 14 -34.96 6.17 -45.67
C HIS A 14 -35.29 4.74 -46.13
N LEU A 15 -35.95 4.06 -45.22
CA LEU A 15 -37.14 3.17 -45.24
C LEU A 15 -36.83 1.95 -44.35
N GLY A 16 -37.49 1.59 -43.30
CA GLY A 16 -38.94 1.49 -43.03
C GLY A 16 -39.33 0.01 -43.03
N ASN A 17 -39.64 -0.54 -41.89
CA ASN A 17 -40.85 -1.31 -41.60
C ASN A 17 -40.73 -2.20 -40.38
N GLU A 18 -41.71 -2.05 -39.59
CA GLU A 18 -42.40 -2.85 -38.57
C GLU A 18 -42.33 -4.38 -38.70
N ALA A 19 -42.27 -5.10 -37.57
CA ALA A 19 -43.43 -5.86 -37.05
C ALA A 19 -43.02 -6.90 -35.98
N SER A 20 -43.75 -6.85 -34.92
CA SER A 20 -44.35 -7.92 -34.10
C SER A 20 -43.47 -8.74 -33.15
N ALA A 21 -43.70 -8.51 -31.89
CA ALA A 21 -43.56 -9.49 -30.81
C ALA A 21 -44.69 -10.53 -30.80
N PRO A 22 -44.44 -11.71 -30.26
CA PRO A 22 -45.38 -12.28 -29.28
C PRO A 22 -44.61 -13.06 -28.15
N PRO A 23 -45.30 -13.76 -27.24
CA PRO A 23 -45.63 -13.30 -25.93
C PRO A 23 -44.92 -14.09 -24.80
N ARG A 24 -45.03 -13.54 -23.59
CA ARG A 24 -44.58 -14.10 -22.31
C ARG A 24 -45.12 -15.49 -22.03
N GLY A 25 -44.28 -16.43 -21.65
CA GLY A 25 -44.63 -17.68 -21.01
C GLY A 25 -44.00 -17.79 -19.64
N HIS A 26 -44.79 -17.54 -18.60
CA HIS A 26 -44.45 -17.89 -17.21
C HIS A 26 -44.46 -19.42 -17.07
N LYS A 27 -43.35 -20.00 -16.64
CA LYS A 27 -43.33 -21.38 -16.11
C LYS A 27 -43.11 -21.30 -14.60
N THR A 28 -44.21 -21.48 -13.88
CA THR A 28 -44.24 -21.69 -12.43
C THR A 28 -43.75 -23.12 -12.16
N LEU A 29 -42.67 -23.25 -11.41
CA LEU A 29 -42.15 -24.54 -10.96
C LEU A 29 -42.82 -24.85 -9.60
N THR A 30 -43.82 -25.77 -9.59
CA THR A 30 -44.45 -26.26 -8.40
C THR A 30 -43.64 -27.42 -7.83
N ILE A 31 -43.10 -27.23 -6.67
CA ILE A 31 -42.40 -28.29 -5.90
C ILE A 31 -43.47 -29.02 -5.07
N PHE A 32 -43.73 -30.27 -5.43
CA PHE A 32 -44.55 -31.19 -4.64
C PHE A 32 -43.72 -31.76 -3.46
N THR A 33 -44.06 -31.37 -2.25
CA THR A 33 -43.62 -32.06 -1.06
C THR A 33 -44.58 -33.21 -0.74
N ARG A 34 -44.10 -34.43 -0.89
CA ARG A 34 -44.82 -35.65 -0.50
C ARG A 34 -44.54 -35.95 0.96
N SER A 35 -45.55 -35.72 1.80
CA SER A 35 -45.59 -36.16 3.18
C SER A 35 -45.90 -37.66 3.24
N MET A 36 -44.99 -38.47 3.74
CA MET A 36 -45.28 -39.84 4.14
C MET A 36 -45.38 -39.91 5.65
N LYS A 37 -46.61 -40.02 6.13
CA LYS A 37 -46.92 -40.44 7.50
C LYS A 37 -47.08 -41.95 7.50
N THR A 38 -46.23 -42.64 8.20
CA THR A 38 -46.52 -44.01 8.68
C THR A 38 -46.05 -44.13 10.15
N PRO A 39 -46.88 -44.56 11.06
CA PRO A 39 -46.54 -44.71 12.47
C PRO A 39 -45.95 -46.08 12.70
N LEU A 40 -44.71 -46.13 13.20
CA LEU A 40 -44.13 -47.37 13.78
C LEU A 40 -44.53 -47.46 15.25
N LYS A 41 -45.35 -48.44 15.55
CA LYS A 41 -45.65 -48.95 16.89
C LYS A 41 -44.59 -49.99 17.23
N TYR A 42 -43.72 -49.69 18.17
CA TYR A 42 -43.08 -50.60 19.12
C TYR A 42 -42.44 -49.80 20.24
N PRO A 43 -42.70 -50.15 21.52
CA PRO A 43 -41.99 -49.51 22.64
C PRO A 43 -40.65 -50.18 22.85
N LEU A 44 -39.61 -49.42 22.78
CA LEU A 44 -38.28 -49.84 23.28
C LEU A 44 -38.09 -49.25 24.67
N ASN A 45 -38.15 -50.13 25.68
CA ASN A 45 -37.62 -49.84 27.00
C ASN A 45 -36.12 -49.73 26.92
N PHE A 46 -35.58 -48.61 27.32
CA PHE A 46 -34.16 -48.44 27.67
C PHE A 46 -34.10 -48.04 29.13
N ASP A 47 -33.91 -49.08 29.98
CA ASP A 47 -33.39 -48.90 31.32
C ASP A 47 -31.89 -48.61 31.28
N GLY A 48 -31.54 -47.49 31.88
CA GLY A 48 -30.31 -47.20 32.58
C GLY A 48 -28.98 -47.48 31.93
N LEU A 49 -28.17 -46.41 31.84
CA LEU A 49 -26.75 -46.33 31.53
C LEU A 49 -26.37 -45.84 30.11
N ALA A 50 -26.47 -44.54 29.86
CA ALA A 50 -25.65 -43.89 28.83
C ALA A 50 -25.74 -42.36 28.80
N LEU A 51 -25.78 -41.66 29.93
CA LEU A 51 -25.86 -40.18 29.93
C LEU A 51 -24.57 -39.41 30.27
N PRO A 52 -23.40 -40.00 30.54
CA PRO A 52 -22.19 -39.16 30.64
C PRO A 52 -21.26 -39.19 29.43
N VAL A 53 -21.46 -40.04 28.42
CA VAL A 53 -20.50 -40.12 27.28
C VAL A 53 -20.83 -39.16 26.14
N ILE A 54 -22.09 -38.75 25.96
CA ILE A 54 -22.49 -37.82 24.89
C ILE A 54 -22.17 -36.38 25.26
N ALA A 55 -22.12 -36.00 26.53
CA ALA A 55 -21.76 -34.67 26.97
C ALA A 55 -20.26 -34.36 26.83
N ALA A 56 -19.40 -35.42 26.85
CA ALA A 56 -17.96 -35.25 26.65
C ALA A 56 -17.53 -35.15 25.18
N ALA A 57 -18.35 -35.62 24.24
CA ALA A 57 -18.06 -35.55 22.81
C ALA A 57 -18.51 -34.23 22.16
N LEU A 58 -19.44 -33.47 22.77
CA LEU A 58 -19.84 -32.14 22.28
C LEU A 58 -18.97 -30.98 22.81
N ALA A 59 -18.10 -31.24 23.78
CA ALA A 59 -17.24 -30.19 24.36
C ALA A 59 -15.86 -30.07 23.69
N LEU A 60 -15.53 -30.90 22.70
CA LEU A 60 -14.20 -30.92 22.07
C LEU A 60 -14.19 -30.47 20.60
N THR A 61 -15.24 -29.87 20.08
CA THR A 61 -15.20 -29.14 18.80
C THR A 61 -15.28 -27.64 19.04
N ILE A 62 -14.51 -27.11 20.00
CA ILE A 62 -13.99 -25.76 19.85
C ILE A 62 -12.93 -25.91 18.77
N THR A 63 -13.32 -25.82 17.52
CA THR A 63 -12.39 -25.53 16.44
C THR A 63 -11.67 -24.25 16.85
N PHE A 64 -10.43 -24.39 17.32
CA PHE A 64 -9.45 -23.34 17.21
C PHE A 64 -9.42 -23.00 15.71
N ASN A 65 -10.25 -22.06 15.27
CA ASN A 65 -9.95 -21.27 14.12
C ASN A 65 -8.68 -20.50 14.53
N PRO A 66 -7.50 -20.84 14.03
CA PRO A 66 -6.37 -19.96 14.22
C PRO A 66 -6.84 -18.66 13.59
N GLN A 67 -7.10 -17.64 14.42
CA GLN A 67 -7.19 -16.28 13.91
C GLN A 67 -5.87 -16.08 13.19
N VAL A 68 -5.94 -16.14 11.86
CA VAL A 68 -4.78 -15.90 11.01
C VAL A 68 -4.45 -14.44 11.27
N CYS A 69 -3.46 -14.21 12.12
CA CYS A 69 -2.90 -12.88 12.34
C CYS A 69 -2.56 -12.32 10.97
N ARG A 70 -3.08 -11.16 10.69
CA ARG A 70 -2.88 -10.41 9.45
C ARG A 70 -2.30 -9.09 9.89
N ALA A 71 -1.10 -8.79 9.47
CA ALA A 71 -0.48 -7.51 9.74
C ALA A 71 -0.28 -6.73 8.46
N ASP A 72 -0.05 -5.46 8.59
CA ASP A 72 0.18 -4.54 7.50
C ASP A 72 1.68 -4.32 7.31
N GLU A 73 2.28 -5.21 6.55
CA GLU A 73 3.59 -4.93 5.96
C GLU A 73 3.44 -3.72 5.03
N THR A 74 4.31 -2.73 5.17
CA THR A 74 4.32 -1.56 4.29
C THR A 74 4.23 -1.96 2.82
N CYS A 75 3.34 -1.31 2.08
CA CYS A 75 3.02 -1.62 0.68
C CYS A 75 2.34 -2.98 0.42
N SER A 76 1.76 -3.62 1.43
CA SER A 76 1.00 -4.87 1.25
C SER A 76 -0.24 -4.71 0.40
N SER A 77 -0.42 -5.66 -0.51
CA SER A 77 -1.62 -5.81 -1.31
C SER A 77 -2.46 -7.00 -0.83
N PRO A 78 -3.80 -6.96 -0.92
CA PRO A 78 -4.64 -8.12 -0.63
C PRO A 78 -4.39 -9.32 -1.57
N TYR A 79 -3.70 -9.08 -2.69
CA TYR A 79 -3.31 -10.12 -3.66
C TYR A 79 -1.96 -10.76 -3.37
N LEU A 80 -1.19 -10.19 -2.44
CA LEU A 80 0.14 -10.67 -2.12
C LEU A 80 0.09 -12.02 -1.39
N ALA A 81 0.95 -12.97 -1.81
CA ALA A 81 1.18 -14.20 -1.08
C ALA A 81 1.66 -13.89 0.36
N ARG A 82 1.06 -14.57 1.34
CA ARG A 82 1.31 -14.28 2.75
C ARG A 82 2.56 -14.98 3.26
N ILE A 83 3.16 -14.41 4.29
CA ILE A 83 4.14 -15.12 5.11
C ILE A 83 3.38 -15.95 6.14
N ASP A 84 3.66 -17.25 6.19
CA ASP A 84 3.10 -18.14 7.22
C ASP A 84 4.02 -18.13 8.45
N GLY A 85 3.52 -17.52 9.53
CA GLY A 85 4.26 -17.36 10.78
C GLY A 85 5.12 -16.11 10.82
N GLN A 86 6.35 -16.24 11.32
CA GLN A 86 7.30 -15.14 11.42
C GLN A 86 8.12 -15.00 10.14
N GLU A 87 8.42 -13.75 9.76
CA GLU A 87 9.39 -13.41 8.73
C GLU A 87 10.77 -14.00 9.02
N GLU A 88 11.51 -14.37 7.99
CA GLU A 88 12.87 -14.88 8.09
C GLU A 88 13.91 -13.85 7.65
N PHE A 89 13.52 -12.92 6.78
CA PHE A 89 14.38 -11.86 6.26
C PHE A 89 13.68 -10.51 6.28
N VAL A 90 14.48 -9.44 6.42
CA VAL A 90 14.08 -8.08 6.10
C VAL A 90 14.93 -7.59 4.94
N TYR A 91 14.27 -7.19 3.87
CA TYR A 91 14.90 -6.51 2.74
C TYR A 91 14.80 -5.01 2.95
N VAL A 92 15.94 -4.31 2.94
CA VAL A 92 15.96 -2.86 3.03
C VAL A 92 16.52 -2.29 1.74
N TRP A 93 15.72 -1.48 1.06
CA TRP A 93 16.14 -0.72 -0.10
C TRP A 93 16.78 0.57 0.37
N THR A 94 18.07 0.76 0.06
CA THR A 94 18.90 1.81 0.63
C THR A 94 19.42 2.76 -0.43
N LEU A 95 19.42 4.04 -0.09
CA LEU A 95 19.99 5.10 -0.88
C LEU A 95 21.51 5.15 -0.71
N GLY A 96 22.25 5.15 -1.82
CA GLY A 96 23.69 5.35 -1.84
C GLY A 96 24.10 6.76 -1.40
N VAL A 97 25.23 6.86 -0.72
CA VAL A 97 25.82 8.13 -0.27
C VAL A 97 27.23 8.24 -0.79
N GLU A 98 27.54 9.32 -1.48
CA GLU A 98 28.91 9.57 -1.97
C GLU A 98 29.93 9.57 -0.82
N GLY A 99 31.02 8.83 -1.01
CA GLY A 99 32.06 8.66 0.01
C GLY A 99 31.73 7.63 1.12
N LEU A 100 30.55 7.00 1.08
CA LEU A 100 30.17 5.94 2.00
C LEU A 100 30.00 4.60 1.27
N GLY A 101 30.86 3.62 1.57
CA GLY A 101 30.86 2.32 0.88
C GLY A 101 31.19 2.49 -0.61
N ASP A 102 30.38 1.88 -1.47
CA ASP A 102 30.47 2.03 -2.94
C ASP A 102 29.67 3.21 -3.50
N GLY A 103 28.97 3.96 -2.64
CA GLY A 103 28.15 5.10 -3.02
C GLY A 103 26.91 4.79 -3.83
N ALA A 104 26.60 3.50 -4.07
CA ALA A 104 25.48 3.06 -4.88
C ALA A 104 24.26 2.67 -4.04
N ASP A 105 23.07 2.79 -4.64
CA ASP A 105 21.85 2.22 -4.05
C ASP A 105 21.97 0.69 -4.00
N LYS A 106 21.39 0.08 -2.99
CA LYS A 106 21.49 -1.36 -2.80
C LYS A 106 20.31 -1.97 -2.06
N LEU A 107 20.04 -3.22 -2.36
CA LEU A 107 19.14 -4.06 -1.59
C LEU A 107 19.95 -4.80 -0.52
N VAL A 108 19.64 -4.53 0.74
CA VAL A 108 20.31 -5.14 1.91
C VAL A 108 19.38 -6.18 2.51
N THR A 109 19.91 -7.39 2.76
CA THR A 109 19.18 -8.49 3.39
C THR A 109 19.66 -8.69 4.83
N ILE A 110 18.73 -8.65 5.76
CA ILE A 110 18.94 -8.86 7.18
C ILE A 110 18.29 -10.18 7.60
N ASP A 111 19.00 -11.00 8.34
CA ASP A 111 18.46 -12.23 8.93
C ASP A 111 17.67 -11.91 10.19
N VAL A 112 16.39 -12.27 10.19
CA VAL A 112 15.49 -12.13 11.35
C VAL A 112 14.81 -13.45 11.71
N LYS A 113 15.36 -14.56 11.21
CA LYS A 113 14.87 -15.91 11.50
C LYS A 113 15.07 -16.24 12.97
N PRO A 114 13.99 -16.66 13.69
CA PRO A 114 14.12 -17.04 15.08
C PRO A 114 15.15 -18.14 15.31
N GLY A 115 16.04 -17.91 16.28
CA GLY A 115 17.09 -18.88 16.65
C GLY A 115 18.28 -18.94 15.71
N SER A 116 18.34 -18.10 14.66
CA SER A 116 19.51 -17.99 13.80
C SER A 116 20.68 -17.36 14.56
N SER A 117 21.90 -17.85 14.32
CA SER A 117 23.14 -17.28 14.88
C SER A 117 23.47 -15.90 14.28
N THR A 118 22.84 -15.56 13.16
CA THR A 118 22.98 -14.26 12.47
C THR A 118 21.76 -13.36 12.65
N TYR A 119 20.87 -13.69 13.59
CA TYR A 119 19.70 -12.85 13.88
C TYR A 119 20.06 -11.39 14.14
N GLY A 120 19.36 -10.47 13.45
CA GLY A 120 19.60 -9.03 13.51
C GLY A 120 20.89 -8.58 12.81
N ARG A 121 21.46 -9.37 11.89
CA ARG A 121 22.66 -9.04 11.13
C ARG A 121 22.40 -8.98 9.63
N VAL A 122 23.16 -8.15 8.94
CA VAL A 122 23.23 -8.14 7.48
C VAL A 122 23.90 -9.43 7.02
N ILE A 123 23.24 -10.15 6.10
CA ILE A 123 23.74 -11.41 5.53
C ILE A 123 24.10 -11.30 4.06
N SER A 124 23.50 -10.34 3.35
CA SER A 124 23.87 -10.03 1.96
C SER A 124 23.48 -8.60 1.59
N ASN A 125 24.07 -8.08 0.54
CA ASN A 125 23.62 -6.87 -0.14
C ASN A 125 23.93 -6.95 -1.63
N VAL A 126 23.09 -6.29 -2.44
CA VAL A 126 23.23 -6.23 -3.90
C VAL A 126 23.14 -4.78 -4.34
N SER A 127 24.24 -4.22 -4.79
CA SER A 127 24.28 -2.85 -5.33
C SER A 127 23.75 -2.81 -6.76
N VAL A 128 23.06 -1.70 -7.09
CA VAL A 128 22.69 -1.36 -8.46
C VAL A 128 23.63 -0.29 -9.02
N ALA A 129 23.57 -0.02 -10.32
CA ALA A 129 24.45 0.97 -10.93
C ALA A 129 24.11 2.39 -10.45
N GLY A 130 25.00 2.96 -9.63
CA GLY A 130 24.98 4.35 -9.16
C GLY A 130 23.90 4.65 -8.09
N ARG A 131 23.76 5.94 -7.82
CA ARG A 131 22.70 6.48 -6.96
C ARG A 131 21.48 6.85 -7.81
N ASN A 132 20.31 6.40 -7.43
CA ASN A 132 19.06 6.58 -8.17
C ASN A 132 17.95 7.18 -7.29
N GLU A 133 18.26 7.58 -6.07
CA GLU A 133 17.30 7.91 -5.03
C GLU A 133 16.40 6.69 -4.71
N ALA A 134 16.99 5.66 -4.08
CA ALA A 134 16.28 4.48 -3.62
C ALA A 134 15.12 4.88 -2.72
N HIS A 135 13.90 4.51 -3.11
CA HIS A 135 12.70 4.97 -2.43
C HIS A 135 11.80 3.79 -2.04
N HIS A 136 10.62 3.63 -2.60
CA HIS A 136 9.76 2.52 -2.23
C HIS A 136 10.03 1.26 -3.08
N ALA A 137 9.62 0.12 -2.55
CA ALA A 137 9.69 -1.18 -3.19
C ALA A 137 8.39 -1.97 -2.96
N GLY A 138 8.19 -3.06 -3.68
CA GLY A 138 7.07 -3.96 -3.48
C GLY A 138 7.26 -5.27 -4.22
N PHE A 139 6.53 -6.30 -3.81
CA PHE A 139 6.61 -7.62 -4.43
C PHE A 139 5.62 -7.77 -5.59
N THR A 140 5.89 -8.76 -6.46
CA THR A 140 4.87 -9.40 -7.27
C THR A 140 3.87 -10.17 -6.39
N ASP A 141 2.67 -10.45 -6.89
CA ASP A 141 1.60 -11.10 -6.13
C ASP A 141 1.98 -12.48 -5.57
N ASP A 142 2.90 -13.19 -6.23
CA ASP A 142 3.48 -14.45 -5.81
C ASP A 142 4.73 -14.33 -4.91
N ARG A 143 5.17 -13.10 -4.58
CA ARG A 143 6.42 -12.78 -3.82
C ARG A 143 7.71 -13.31 -4.44
N ARG A 144 7.72 -13.65 -5.71
CA ARG A 144 8.94 -14.19 -6.34
C ARG A 144 9.94 -13.10 -6.70
N GLN A 145 9.46 -11.91 -6.98
CA GLN A 145 10.27 -10.76 -7.35
C GLN A 145 9.98 -9.57 -6.45
N LEU A 146 11.03 -8.83 -6.16
CA LEU A 146 10.99 -7.55 -5.44
C LEU A 146 11.34 -6.44 -6.44
N TRP A 147 10.43 -5.50 -6.60
CA TRP A 147 10.55 -4.35 -7.49
C TRP A 147 10.92 -3.12 -6.67
N CYS A 148 12.05 -2.51 -6.96
CA CYS A 148 12.62 -1.40 -6.21
C CYS A 148 12.69 -0.16 -7.09
N ALA A 149 12.07 0.93 -6.65
CA ALA A 149 12.05 2.19 -7.39
C ALA A 149 13.32 2.99 -7.16
N GLY A 150 13.87 3.52 -8.24
CA GLY A 150 14.90 4.56 -8.27
C GLY A 150 14.26 5.86 -8.76
N LEU A 151 13.86 6.68 -7.80
CA LEU A 151 12.97 7.83 -7.98
C LEU A 151 13.52 8.87 -8.95
N GLU A 152 14.75 9.33 -8.69
CA GLU A 152 15.37 10.46 -9.39
C GLU A 152 15.67 10.14 -10.85
N ASN A 153 16.09 8.91 -11.13
CA ASN A 153 16.51 8.48 -12.47
C ASN A 153 15.42 7.75 -13.25
N ASN A 154 14.20 7.68 -12.71
CA ASN A 154 13.06 7.01 -13.35
C ASN A 154 13.38 5.56 -13.75
N ARG A 155 14.00 4.83 -12.83
CA ARG A 155 14.37 3.42 -13.01
C ARG A 155 13.59 2.52 -12.07
N VAL A 156 13.42 1.28 -12.49
CA VAL A 156 12.89 0.23 -11.62
C VAL A 156 13.81 -0.98 -11.69
N PHE A 157 14.25 -1.46 -10.53
CA PHE A 157 15.14 -2.60 -10.38
C PHE A 157 14.34 -3.81 -9.89
N ILE A 158 14.45 -4.94 -10.59
CA ILE A 158 13.70 -6.16 -10.29
C ILE A 158 14.67 -7.23 -9.79
N PHE A 159 14.46 -7.67 -8.56
CA PHE A 159 15.27 -8.70 -7.91
C PHE A 159 14.49 -10.01 -7.81
N ASP A 160 15.14 -11.12 -8.14
CA ASP A 160 14.68 -12.46 -7.74
C ASP A 160 14.97 -12.66 -6.24
N VAL A 161 13.92 -12.88 -5.48
CA VAL A 161 13.96 -13.15 -4.04
C VAL A 161 13.37 -14.53 -3.71
N HIS A 162 13.09 -15.33 -4.74
CA HIS A 162 12.50 -16.65 -4.61
C HIS A 162 13.53 -17.77 -4.67
N THR A 163 14.47 -17.68 -5.59
CA THR A 163 15.48 -18.73 -5.79
C THR A 163 16.36 -18.91 -4.56
N ASP A 164 16.81 -17.80 -3.97
CA ASP A 164 17.48 -17.77 -2.67
C ASP A 164 17.06 -16.47 -1.94
N PRO A 165 16.09 -16.55 -1.02
CA PRO A 165 15.63 -15.37 -0.30
C PRO A 165 16.70 -14.71 0.56
N SER A 166 17.76 -15.43 0.94
CA SER A 166 18.88 -14.88 1.71
C SER A 166 19.86 -14.09 0.85
N GLN A 167 19.87 -14.34 -0.47
CA GLN A 167 20.79 -13.71 -1.44
C GLN A 167 20.04 -13.28 -2.71
N PRO A 168 19.23 -12.21 -2.65
CA PRO A 168 18.53 -11.65 -3.79
C PRO A 168 19.47 -11.40 -4.98
N LYS A 169 18.94 -11.54 -6.20
CA LYS A 169 19.70 -11.26 -7.42
C LYS A 169 18.98 -10.24 -8.29
N LEU A 170 19.67 -9.20 -8.72
CA LEU A 170 19.14 -8.28 -9.74
C LEU A 170 18.98 -9.04 -11.05
N THR A 171 17.76 -9.11 -11.58
CA THR A 171 17.41 -9.85 -12.80
C THR A 171 17.06 -8.94 -13.97
N LYS A 172 16.53 -7.74 -13.67
CA LYS A 172 16.12 -6.79 -14.70
C LYS A 172 16.20 -5.36 -14.18
N THR A 173 16.51 -4.42 -15.06
CA THR A 173 16.36 -2.99 -14.86
C THR A 173 15.47 -2.41 -15.95
N ILE A 174 14.47 -1.61 -15.58
CA ILE A 174 13.66 -0.80 -16.50
C ILE A 174 14.30 0.58 -16.51
N ASP A 175 15.02 0.90 -17.59
CA ASP A 175 15.79 2.15 -17.72
C ASP A 175 15.04 3.25 -18.47
N ASN A 176 14.01 2.88 -19.24
CA ASN A 176 13.26 3.77 -20.13
C ASN A 176 11.84 4.03 -19.61
N PHE A 177 11.67 4.08 -18.30
CA PHE A 177 10.36 4.19 -17.66
C PHE A 177 9.57 5.40 -18.15
N ALA A 178 10.16 6.60 -18.10
CA ALA A 178 9.47 7.83 -18.50
C ALA A 178 9.07 7.84 -19.99
N GLU A 179 9.93 7.35 -20.86
CA GLU A 179 9.64 7.25 -22.30
C GLU A 179 8.50 6.28 -22.58
N THR A 180 8.59 5.08 -22.02
CA THR A 180 7.61 4.01 -22.22
C THR A 180 6.23 4.37 -21.69
N THR A 181 6.16 5.11 -20.59
CA THR A 181 4.91 5.47 -19.92
C THR A 181 4.25 6.74 -20.48
N GLY A 182 4.87 7.41 -21.46
CA GLY A 182 4.37 8.65 -22.04
C GLY A 182 4.64 9.90 -21.20
N GLY A 183 5.71 9.88 -20.39
CA GLY A 183 6.20 11.01 -19.62
C GLY A 183 5.83 11.02 -18.15
N ALA A 184 5.35 9.92 -17.59
CA ALA A 184 5.23 9.76 -16.14
C ALA A 184 6.63 9.63 -15.52
N VAL A 185 6.88 10.32 -14.41
CA VAL A 185 8.17 10.31 -13.71
C VAL A 185 8.00 10.03 -12.22
N GLY A 186 9.09 9.64 -11.59
CA GLY A 186 9.11 9.28 -10.18
C GLY A 186 8.29 8.02 -9.92
N PRO A 187 8.69 6.84 -10.44
CA PRO A 187 8.09 5.60 -10.00
C PRO A 187 8.26 5.49 -8.49
N HIS A 188 7.13 5.49 -7.75
CA HIS A 188 7.21 5.60 -6.30
C HIS A 188 7.29 4.23 -5.62
N GLY A 189 6.30 3.40 -5.79
CA GLY A 189 6.24 2.07 -5.22
C GLY A 189 5.82 1.03 -6.23
N ALA A 190 5.82 -0.23 -5.82
CA ALA A 190 5.33 -1.34 -6.62
C ALA A 190 4.22 -2.05 -5.84
N TYR A 191 2.99 -2.02 -6.35
CA TYR A 191 1.83 -2.58 -5.69
C TYR A 191 1.33 -3.82 -6.45
N ALA A 192 1.29 -4.96 -5.77
CA ALA A 192 0.91 -6.24 -6.39
C ALA A 192 -0.57 -6.27 -6.79
N LEU A 193 -0.82 -6.63 -8.03
CA LEU A 193 -2.11 -7.04 -8.57
C LEU A 193 -1.96 -8.44 -9.21
N PRO A 194 -3.03 -9.19 -9.46
CA PRO A 194 -2.92 -10.51 -10.08
C PRO A 194 -2.15 -10.48 -11.41
N GLY A 195 -0.96 -11.08 -11.44
CA GLY A 195 -0.09 -11.16 -12.61
C GLY A 195 0.53 -9.85 -13.07
N ARG A 196 0.46 -8.78 -12.28
CA ARG A 196 0.99 -7.46 -12.62
C ARG A 196 1.35 -6.62 -11.42
N VAL A 197 2.09 -5.57 -11.67
CA VAL A 197 2.49 -4.56 -10.71
C VAL A 197 1.91 -3.21 -11.11
N LEU A 198 1.29 -2.52 -10.16
CA LEU A 198 0.81 -1.14 -10.29
C LEU A 198 1.82 -0.20 -9.65
N ILE A 199 2.27 0.81 -10.39
CA ILE A 199 3.27 1.79 -9.96
C ILE A 199 2.63 3.17 -9.95
N PRO A 200 2.38 3.78 -8.76
CA PRO A 200 2.04 5.20 -8.69
C PRO A 200 3.25 6.05 -9.05
N CYS A 201 3.03 7.08 -9.85
CA CYS A 201 4.06 8.03 -10.26
C CYS A 201 3.88 9.34 -9.52
N LEU A 202 4.98 9.94 -9.07
CA LEU A 202 4.92 11.16 -8.27
C LEU A 202 4.48 12.37 -9.07
N SER A 203 4.94 12.49 -10.34
CA SER A 203 4.67 13.68 -11.11
C SER A 203 4.93 13.46 -12.62
N ASN A 204 5.33 14.51 -13.31
CA ASN A 204 5.83 14.49 -14.68
C ASN A 204 7.03 15.44 -14.84
N ALA A 205 7.84 15.24 -15.90
CA ALA A 205 9.13 15.91 -16.07
C ALA A 205 9.06 17.44 -16.21
N LYS A 206 7.88 18.03 -16.39
CA LYS A 206 7.72 19.48 -16.59
C LYS A 206 7.28 20.22 -15.34
N ASP A 207 7.31 19.64 -14.17
CA ASP A 207 6.19 19.77 -13.31
C ASP A 207 6.41 20.45 -11.97
N ARG A 208 5.47 21.29 -11.65
CA ARG A 208 5.07 21.74 -10.32
C ARG A 208 3.58 21.44 -10.08
N GLY A 209 3.12 20.25 -10.35
CA GLY A 209 1.72 19.83 -10.42
C GLY A 209 1.34 19.48 -11.86
N GLY A 210 0.16 19.03 -12.14
CA GLY A 210 -0.29 18.66 -13.46
C GLY A 210 -0.30 17.17 -13.73
N ARG A 211 0.01 16.73 -14.92
CA ARG A 211 -0.28 15.38 -15.37
C ARG A 211 0.62 14.33 -14.73
N THR A 212 0.05 13.46 -13.88
CA THR A 212 0.71 12.27 -13.29
C THR A 212 -0.17 11.03 -13.44
N ALA A 213 0.34 9.85 -13.12
CA ALA A 213 -0.28 8.59 -13.53
C ALA A 213 -0.09 7.45 -12.55
N LEU A 214 -0.89 6.41 -12.79
CA LEU A 214 -0.66 5.03 -12.37
C LEU A 214 -0.19 4.24 -13.59
N VAL A 215 0.85 3.46 -13.43
CA VAL A 215 1.43 2.65 -14.52
C VAL A 215 1.34 1.18 -14.18
N GLU A 216 0.94 0.35 -15.15
CA GLU A 216 0.89 -1.11 -14.97
C GLU A 216 1.96 -1.80 -15.83
N TYR A 217 2.67 -2.72 -15.19
CA TYR A 217 3.59 -3.67 -15.83
C TYR A 217 3.17 -5.10 -15.50
N SER A 218 3.47 -6.06 -16.37
CA SER A 218 3.37 -7.48 -16.02
C SER A 218 4.45 -7.84 -14.98
N ASN A 219 4.28 -8.95 -14.26
CA ASN A 219 5.31 -9.44 -13.34
C ASN A 219 6.68 -9.63 -14.01
N ASP A 220 6.72 -9.91 -15.31
CA ASP A 220 7.96 -10.05 -16.08
C ASP A 220 8.59 -8.72 -16.50
N GLY A 221 8.03 -7.60 -16.08
CA GLY A 221 8.53 -6.25 -16.38
C GLY A 221 8.25 -5.77 -17.79
N ASN A 222 7.15 -6.21 -18.43
CA ASN A 222 6.68 -5.67 -19.68
C ASN A 222 5.60 -4.61 -19.42
N TYR A 223 5.74 -3.44 -20.03
CA TYR A 223 4.77 -2.37 -19.94
C TYR A 223 3.39 -2.81 -20.46
N ILE A 224 2.33 -2.44 -19.72
CA ILE A 224 0.95 -2.74 -20.11
C ILE A 224 0.24 -1.45 -20.49
N THR A 225 0.14 -0.47 -19.56
CA THR A 225 -0.63 0.75 -19.78
C THR A 225 -0.32 1.83 -18.75
N THR A 226 -0.74 3.07 -19.07
CA THR A 226 -0.68 4.25 -18.20
C THR A 226 -2.09 4.81 -18.00
N HIS A 227 -2.48 4.99 -16.75
CA HIS A 227 -3.76 5.58 -16.35
C HIS A 227 -3.50 6.96 -15.75
N TRP A 228 -3.84 8.02 -16.48
CA TRP A 228 -3.59 9.39 -16.05
C TRP A 228 -4.61 9.85 -15.02
N LEU A 229 -4.16 10.58 -14.00
CA LEU A 229 -5.02 11.20 -13.00
C LEU A 229 -5.94 12.23 -13.66
N PRO A 230 -7.12 12.48 -13.06
CA PRO A 230 -8.10 13.45 -13.58
C PRO A 230 -7.68 14.89 -13.24
N THR A 231 -6.62 15.37 -13.86
CA THR A 231 -6.12 16.74 -13.71
C THR A 231 -6.75 17.68 -14.74
N LYS A 232 -6.63 18.99 -14.56
CA LYS A 232 -7.24 19.98 -15.48
C LYS A 232 -6.75 19.83 -16.91
N ASP A 233 -5.50 19.46 -17.10
CA ASP A 233 -4.86 19.22 -18.40
C ASP A 233 -5.16 17.83 -18.98
N ASN A 234 -5.79 16.95 -18.20
CA ASN A 234 -6.23 15.61 -18.62
C ASN A 234 -7.70 15.35 -18.28
N ALA A 235 -8.58 16.28 -18.57
CA ALA A 235 -9.98 16.29 -18.16
C ALA A 235 -10.89 15.27 -18.89
N ARG A 236 -10.35 14.27 -19.58
CA ARG A 236 -11.17 13.21 -20.19
C ARG A 236 -11.85 12.39 -19.10
N GLY A 237 -13.14 12.67 -18.89
CA GLY A 237 -13.99 11.89 -17.99
C GLY A 237 -14.21 12.45 -16.60
N ALA A 238 -13.75 13.65 -16.27
CA ALA A 238 -14.17 14.34 -15.06
C ALA A 238 -15.63 14.80 -15.18
N ALA A 239 -16.54 13.88 -15.07
CA ALA A 239 -17.95 14.19 -14.85
C ALA A 239 -18.07 14.78 -13.44
N GLY A 240 -18.24 16.10 -13.32
CA GLY A 240 -18.56 16.73 -12.05
C GLY A 240 -17.50 17.63 -11.43
N ALA A 241 -16.57 18.18 -12.20
CA ALA A 241 -15.86 19.42 -11.85
C ALA A 241 -14.83 19.40 -10.70
N GLN A 242 -14.45 18.28 -10.15
CA GLN A 242 -13.30 18.22 -9.22
C GLN A 242 -12.10 17.58 -9.91
N PHE A 243 -10.98 18.29 -9.88
CA PHE A 243 -9.73 17.82 -10.44
C PHE A 243 -8.75 17.47 -9.33
N ALA A 244 -7.94 16.42 -9.57
CA ALA A 244 -6.76 16.15 -8.78
C ALA A 244 -5.70 17.24 -9.00
N ASP A 245 -4.85 17.44 -8.00
CA ASP A 245 -3.76 18.41 -8.04
C ASP A 245 -2.60 18.02 -8.97
N GLY A 246 -2.56 16.74 -9.36
CA GLY A 246 -1.55 16.25 -10.29
C GLY A 246 -0.26 15.79 -9.62
N TYR A 247 -0.26 15.63 -8.33
CA TYR A 247 0.81 14.96 -7.58
C TYR A 247 0.34 13.55 -7.22
N GLY A 248 1.23 12.58 -7.30
CA GLY A 248 0.95 11.21 -6.88
C GLY A 248 1.80 10.81 -5.67
N TYR A 249 1.40 9.76 -4.98
CA TYR A 249 2.19 9.13 -3.93
C TYR A 249 1.87 7.64 -3.79
N ASP A 250 0.76 7.27 -3.18
CA ASP A 250 0.40 5.88 -2.92
C ASP A 250 -0.84 5.44 -3.71
N ALA A 251 -1.00 4.12 -3.90
CA ALA A 251 -2.13 3.51 -4.57
C ALA A 251 -2.50 2.18 -3.90
N ARG A 252 -3.75 2.07 -3.40
CA ARG A 252 -4.21 0.90 -2.64
C ARG A 252 -5.60 0.46 -3.07
N VAL A 253 -5.80 -0.86 -3.19
CA VAL A 253 -7.07 -1.42 -3.62
C VAL A 253 -7.88 -2.01 -2.48
N LEU A 254 -9.20 -1.88 -2.60
CA LEU A 254 -10.21 -2.59 -1.82
C LEU A 254 -11.08 -3.41 -2.78
N PRO A 255 -10.68 -4.65 -3.13
CA PRO A 255 -11.30 -5.41 -4.23
C PRO A 255 -12.79 -5.67 -4.02
N ARG A 256 -13.22 -5.97 -2.78
CA ARG A 256 -14.63 -6.24 -2.45
C ARG A 256 -15.58 -5.07 -2.71
N LYS A 257 -15.03 -3.86 -2.84
CA LYS A 257 -15.77 -2.64 -3.15
C LYS A 257 -15.46 -2.07 -4.53
N ASN A 258 -14.71 -2.80 -5.35
CA ASN A 258 -14.24 -2.31 -6.65
C ASN A 258 -13.64 -0.90 -6.53
N ALA A 259 -12.85 -0.68 -5.48
CA ALA A 259 -12.24 0.63 -5.17
C ALA A 259 -10.72 0.56 -5.27
N LEU A 260 -10.15 1.58 -5.87
CA LEU A 260 -8.73 1.91 -5.84
C LEU A 260 -8.62 3.35 -5.35
N LEU A 261 -7.82 3.60 -4.33
CA LEU A 261 -7.60 4.92 -3.76
C LEU A 261 -6.16 5.35 -4.01
N THR A 262 -5.97 6.59 -4.44
CA THR A 262 -4.65 7.20 -4.62
C THR A 262 -4.52 8.45 -3.79
N SER A 263 -3.31 8.71 -3.30
CA SER A 263 -2.93 9.90 -2.54
C SER A 263 -1.97 10.79 -3.32
N SER A 264 -1.62 11.94 -2.73
CA SER A 264 -0.75 12.92 -3.38
C SER A 264 0.23 13.54 -2.38
N PHE A 265 1.44 13.87 -2.83
CA PHE A 265 2.43 14.46 -1.94
C PHE A 265 2.89 15.84 -2.41
N THR A 266 3.79 15.92 -3.41
CA THR A 266 4.33 17.22 -3.82
C THR A 266 4.75 17.22 -5.29
N GLY A 267 5.01 18.41 -5.84
CA GLY A 267 5.53 18.60 -7.18
C GLY A 267 6.96 18.10 -7.33
N TRP A 268 7.33 17.73 -8.57
CA TRP A 268 8.61 17.11 -8.87
C TRP A 268 9.83 17.94 -8.41
N ASN A 269 9.77 19.26 -8.60
CA ASN A 269 10.86 20.12 -8.21
C ASN A 269 11.15 20.12 -6.70
N ASN A 270 10.15 19.88 -5.87
CA ASN A 270 10.32 19.85 -4.42
C ASN A 270 11.18 18.68 -3.96
N TYR A 271 11.13 17.53 -4.65
CA TYR A 271 11.94 16.36 -4.31
C TYR A 271 13.44 16.62 -4.41
N THR A 272 13.86 17.50 -5.32
CA THR A 272 15.28 17.83 -5.54
C THR A 272 15.76 19.06 -4.76
N MET A 273 14.85 19.77 -4.07
CA MET A 273 15.21 20.94 -3.26
C MET A 273 15.76 20.51 -1.89
N ASP A 274 16.69 21.29 -1.35
CA ASP A 274 17.07 21.19 0.07
C ASP A 274 15.84 21.48 0.95
N PHE A 275 15.61 20.66 1.97
CA PHE A 275 14.44 20.75 2.83
C PHE A 275 14.20 22.14 3.43
N GLY A 276 15.27 22.79 3.93
CA GLY A 276 15.13 24.14 4.52
C GLY A 276 14.85 25.22 3.49
N LYS A 277 15.40 25.10 2.28
CA LYS A 277 15.06 26.01 1.16
C LYS A 277 13.63 25.83 0.73
N MET A 278 13.19 24.57 0.55
CA MET A 278 11.82 24.24 0.15
C MET A 278 10.79 24.77 1.15
N THR A 279 10.98 24.51 2.45
CA THR A 279 10.04 24.96 3.50
C THR A 279 10.02 26.47 3.70
N SER A 280 11.07 27.18 3.25
CA SER A 280 11.19 28.63 3.30
C SER A 280 10.70 29.33 2.02
N ASP A 281 10.43 28.57 0.95
CA ASP A 281 9.95 29.09 -0.33
C ASP A 281 8.42 29.02 -0.39
N PRO A 282 7.71 30.17 -0.32
CA PRO A 282 6.25 30.19 -0.40
C PRO A 282 5.69 29.62 -1.71
N GLU A 283 6.47 29.64 -2.81
CA GLU A 283 6.05 29.05 -4.07
C GLU A 283 6.13 27.52 -3.99
N ALA A 284 7.24 26.97 -3.53
CA ALA A 284 7.39 25.53 -3.32
C ALA A 284 6.28 24.97 -2.41
N MET A 285 5.94 25.69 -1.35
CA MET A 285 4.89 25.29 -0.40
C MET A 285 3.49 25.24 -1.00
N LYS A 286 3.23 25.92 -2.13
CA LYS A 286 1.94 25.81 -2.86
C LYS A 286 1.81 24.49 -3.63
N HIS A 287 2.91 23.81 -3.88
CA HIS A 287 2.97 22.58 -4.69
C HIS A 287 2.92 21.30 -3.86
N PHE A 288 2.32 21.34 -2.67
CA PHE A 288 2.00 20.16 -1.89
C PHE A 288 0.57 19.68 -2.15
N GLY A 289 0.40 18.37 -2.10
CA GLY A 289 -0.84 17.68 -2.38
C GLY A 289 -1.99 18.08 -1.46
N GLN A 290 -3.17 18.19 -2.04
CA GLN A 290 -4.41 18.57 -1.36
C GLN A 290 -5.54 17.61 -1.70
N THR A 291 -5.28 16.58 -2.52
CA THR A 291 -6.33 15.73 -3.06
C THR A 291 -6.00 14.25 -2.96
N MET A 292 -7.05 13.44 -2.88
CA MET A 292 -7.00 11.99 -3.11
C MET A 292 -8.03 11.62 -4.16
N VAL A 293 -7.79 10.54 -4.91
CA VAL A 293 -8.71 10.11 -5.98
C VAL A 293 -9.20 8.69 -5.70
N MET A 294 -10.51 8.52 -5.72
CA MET A 294 -11.17 7.21 -5.76
C MET A 294 -11.41 6.81 -7.20
N TRP A 295 -10.99 5.61 -7.55
CA TRP A 295 -11.14 5.02 -8.88
C TRP A 295 -12.05 3.79 -8.83
N ASP A 296 -12.68 3.51 -9.94
CA ASP A 296 -13.15 2.16 -10.22
C ASP A 296 -11.96 1.25 -10.43
N PHE A 297 -11.80 0.26 -9.57
CA PHE A 297 -10.64 -0.62 -9.60
C PHE A 297 -10.56 -1.46 -10.88
N HIS A 298 -11.70 -1.94 -11.39
CA HIS A 298 -11.68 -2.80 -12.57
C HIS A 298 -11.46 -2.03 -13.88
N THR A 299 -12.07 -0.86 -14.00
CA THR A 299 -12.00 -0.05 -15.23
C THR A 299 -10.88 0.99 -15.21
N ARG A 300 -10.28 1.26 -14.04
CA ARG A 300 -9.32 2.36 -13.84
C ARG A 300 -9.87 3.74 -14.20
N GLN A 301 -11.19 3.91 -14.08
CA GLN A 301 -11.80 5.22 -14.29
C GLN A 301 -11.91 5.97 -12.97
N PRO A 302 -11.50 7.26 -12.90
CA PRO A 302 -11.71 8.08 -11.72
C PRO A 302 -13.21 8.23 -11.41
N LYS A 303 -13.60 8.05 -10.14
CA LYS A 303 -14.98 8.20 -9.66
C LYS A 303 -15.20 9.46 -8.85
N LYS A 304 -14.25 9.79 -7.98
CA LYS A 304 -14.37 10.92 -7.04
C LYS A 304 -13.01 11.47 -6.68
N VAL A 305 -12.92 12.78 -6.55
CA VAL A 305 -11.76 13.48 -5.99
C VAL A 305 -12.15 14.02 -4.62
N PHE A 306 -11.37 13.70 -3.60
CA PHE A 306 -11.53 14.23 -2.25
C PHE A 306 -10.59 15.39 -2.01
N GLN A 307 -11.03 16.36 -1.22
CA GLN A 307 -10.17 17.38 -0.65
C GLN A 307 -9.60 16.85 0.67
N VAL A 308 -8.30 16.59 0.69
CA VAL A 308 -7.54 16.11 1.85
C VAL A 308 -6.28 16.97 1.97
N PRO A 309 -6.41 18.20 2.48
CA PRO A 309 -5.31 19.16 2.48
C PRO A 309 -4.18 18.76 3.43
N GLY A 310 -2.96 19.12 3.03
CA GLY A 310 -1.78 18.96 3.86
C GLY A 310 -0.88 17.77 3.47
N ALA A 311 -0.87 17.39 2.20
CA ALA A 311 -0.06 16.31 1.64
C ALA A 311 -0.41 14.92 2.23
N PRO A 312 -1.50 14.29 1.78
CA PRO A 312 -1.86 12.94 2.16
C PRO A 312 -0.85 11.94 1.56
N LEU A 313 -0.28 11.07 2.40
CA LEU A 313 0.76 10.12 2.01
C LEU A 313 0.23 8.69 1.94
N GLU A 314 0.72 7.82 2.81
CA GLU A 314 0.39 6.41 2.83
C GLU A 314 -1.09 6.15 3.09
N ILE A 315 -1.63 5.10 2.46
CA ILE A 315 -3.02 4.67 2.60
C ILE A 315 -3.04 3.28 3.24
N ARG A 316 -3.89 3.06 4.24
CA ARG A 316 -4.12 1.72 4.79
C ARG A 316 -5.61 1.41 4.84
N TRP A 317 -6.03 0.47 3.99
CA TRP A 317 -7.38 -0.08 4.04
C TRP A 317 -7.55 -1.01 5.23
N ALA A 318 -8.69 -0.90 5.88
CA ALA A 318 -9.08 -1.85 6.91
C ALA A 318 -9.16 -3.29 6.36
N TRP A 319 -8.74 -4.24 7.18
CA TRP A 319 -8.59 -5.64 6.84
C TRP A 319 -9.90 -6.43 6.93
N GLY A 320 -10.77 -6.08 7.87
CA GLY A 320 -12.04 -6.76 8.12
C GLY A 320 -12.97 -6.70 6.92
N ASP A 321 -13.64 -7.81 6.61
CA ASP A 321 -14.49 -7.91 5.42
C ASP A 321 -15.70 -6.95 5.45
N GLN A 322 -16.12 -6.54 6.64
CA GLN A 322 -17.18 -5.57 6.85
C GLN A 322 -16.70 -4.12 6.94
N HIS A 323 -15.39 -3.90 7.02
CA HIS A 323 -14.81 -2.58 7.20
C HIS A 323 -14.53 -1.93 5.84
N ASN A 324 -15.27 -0.89 5.50
CA ASN A 324 -15.17 -0.17 4.22
C ASN A 324 -14.58 1.22 4.45
N TYR A 325 -13.38 1.27 5.03
CA TYR A 325 -12.65 2.51 5.28
C TYR A 325 -11.14 2.34 5.15
N ALA A 326 -10.46 3.44 4.94
CA ALA A 326 -9.00 3.54 4.96
C ALA A 326 -8.57 4.73 5.81
N PHE A 327 -7.36 4.64 6.36
CA PHE A 327 -6.67 5.78 6.95
C PHE A 327 -5.61 6.32 6.01
N THR A 328 -5.33 7.62 6.15
CA THR A 328 -4.13 8.28 5.62
C THR A 328 -3.69 9.36 6.59
N ALA A 329 -2.38 9.63 6.63
CA ALA A 329 -1.83 10.76 7.38
C ALA A 329 -1.43 11.89 6.43
N THR A 330 -1.58 13.14 6.88
CA THR A 330 -1.14 14.31 6.10
C THR A 330 0.13 14.89 6.69
N ALA A 331 1.23 14.90 5.91
CA ALA A 331 2.55 15.28 6.39
C ALA A 331 2.61 16.72 6.90
N LEU A 332 2.10 17.68 6.14
CA LEU A 332 2.06 19.09 6.51
C LEU A 332 0.86 19.43 7.39
N GLY A 333 -0.23 18.69 7.26
CA GLY A 333 -1.44 18.89 8.05
C GLY A 333 -1.34 18.34 9.46
N SER A 334 -0.44 17.39 9.71
CA SER A 334 -0.31 16.64 10.96
C SER A 334 -1.65 16.10 11.45
N LYS A 335 -2.41 15.49 10.55
CA LYS A 335 -3.74 14.96 10.83
C LYS A 335 -3.89 13.54 10.28
N LEU A 336 -4.64 12.76 11.03
CA LEU A 336 -5.17 11.48 10.57
C LEU A 336 -6.51 11.70 9.88
N TRP A 337 -6.64 11.18 8.67
CA TRP A 337 -7.85 11.24 7.86
C TRP A 337 -8.45 9.86 7.69
N LEU A 338 -9.77 9.81 7.66
CA LEU A 338 -10.58 8.63 7.38
C LEU A 338 -11.28 8.80 6.03
N ILE A 339 -11.07 7.84 5.13
CA ILE A 339 -11.80 7.71 3.87
C ILE A 339 -12.74 6.51 4.06
N TYR A 340 -14.05 6.72 4.00
CA TYR A 340 -15.04 5.70 4.37
C TYR A 340 -16.28 5.72 3.46
N ALA A 341 -16.96 4.59 3.35
CA ALA A 341 -18.27 4.54 2.75
C ALA A 341 -19.32 4.82 3.83
N ASP A 342 -20.20 5.81 3.57
CA ASP A 342 -21.32 6.12 4.46
C ASP A 342 -22.47 5.09 4.35
N ASP A 343 -23.55 5.29 5.08
CA ASP A 343 -24.70 4.38 5.13
C ASP A 343 -25.40 4.21 3.78
N HIS A 344 -25.20 5.14 2.85
CA HIS A 344 -25.70 5.07 1.47
C HIS A 344 -24.72 4.38 0.52
N GLY A 345 -23.50 4.07 1.01
CA GLY A 345 -22.41 3.51 0.22
C GLY A 345 -21.59 4.55 -0.52
N ASP A 346 -21.80 5.84 -0.25
CA ASP A 346 -21.07 6.93 -0.86
C ASP A 346 -19.74 7.17 -0.12
N TRP A 347 -18.67 7.30 -0.87
CA TRP A 347 -17.34 7.54 -0.31
C TRP A 347 -17.19 8.96 0.20
N GLN A 348 -16.72 9.09 1.44
CA GLN A 348 -16.49 10.33 2.15
C GLN A 348 -15.03 10.42 2.64
N ALA A 349 -14.58 11.64 2.95
CA ALA A 349 -13.29 11.90 3.58
C ALA A 349 -13.47 12.92 4.72
N LYS A 350 -12.88 12.63 5.88
CA LYS A 350 -12.85 13.59 7.02
C LYS A 350 -11.59 13.43 7.85
N ASP A 351 -11.10 14.50 8.45
CA ASP A 351 -10.06 14.43 9.47
C ASP A 351 -10.69 13.93 10.79
N VAL A 352 -9.99 12.99 11.45
CA VAL A 352 -10.53 12.28 12.62
C VAL A 352 -9.68 12.45 13.88
N ALA A 353 -8.38 12.78 13.74
CA ALA A 353 -7.53 13.06 14.89
C ALA A 353 -6.32 13.94 14.50
N PRO A 354 -5.78 14.75 15.41
CA PRO A 354 -4.46 15.34 15.24
C PRO A 354 -3.36 14.32 15.48
N ILE A 355 -2.22 14.51 14.82
CA ILE A 355 -1.00 13.72 15.04
C ILE A 355 0.05 14.66 15.63
N GLY A 356 0.19 14.64 16.96
CA GLY A 356 1.08 15.58 17.67
C GLY A 356 0.68 17.04 17.49
N GLU A 357 1.62 17.96 17.74
CA GLU A 357 1.40 19.40 17.61
C GLU A 357 1.84 19.88 16.20
N VAL A 358 0.93 20.46 15.43
CA VAL A 358 1.18 20.97 14.07
C VAL A 358 2.35 21.96 14.02
N LYS A 359 2.45 22.85 15.02
CA LYS A 359 3.56 23.81 15.13
C LYS A 359 4.91 23.18 15.46
N GLY A 360 4.93 21.92 15.90
CA GLY A 360 6.13 21.18 16.28
C GLY A 360 6.91 20.56 15.12
N GLY A 361 6.44 20.71 13.87
CA GLY A 361 7.11 20.11 12.71
C GLY A 361 7.10 18.58 12.74
N VAL A 362 5.99 17.98 13.14
CA VAL A 362 5.84 16.53 13.35
C VAL A 362 6.11 15.72 12.06
N LEU A 363 5.58 16.16 10.92
CA LEU A 363 5.72 15.50 9.60
C LEU A 363 5.45 13.99 9.69
N PRO A 364 4.20 13.56 9.95
CA PRO A 364 3.86 12.15 9.85
C PRO A 364 4.00 11.68 8.41
N VAL A 365 4.62 10.51 8.20
CA VAL A 365 5.01 10.05 6.85
C VAL A 365 4.49 8.65 6.53
N ASP A 366 4.54 7.71 7.46
CA ASP A 366 4.01 6.36 7.22
C ASP A 366 3.06 5.91 8.34
N ILE A 367 2.18 4.99 7.99
CA ILE A 367 1.21 4.40 8.90
C ILE A 367 1.13 2.89 8.68
N SER A 368 0.87 2.13 9.74
CA SER A 368 0.64 0.69 9.69
C SER A 368 -0.56 0.31 10.55
N LEU A 369 -1.51 -0.42 9.98
CA LEU A 369 -2.76 -0.82 10.64
C LEU A 369 -2.67 -2.27 11.09
N SER A 370 -3.02 -2.54 12.36
CA SER A 370 -3.04 -3.91 12.89
C SER A 370 -4.08 -4.79 12.16
N ALA A 371 -3.82 -6.08 12.19
CA ALA A 371 -4.65 -7.07 11.50
C ALA A 371 -6.11 -7.13 11.97
N ASP A 372 -6.39 -6.70 13.18
CA ASP A 372 -7.73 -6.63 13.78
C ASP A 372 -8.39 -5.27 13.61
N ASP A 373 -7.76 -4.35 12.87
CA ASP A 373 -8.22 -2.98 12.60
C ASP A 373 -8.40 -2.11 13.85
N LYS A 374 -7.70 -2.42 14.96
CA LYS A 374 -7.87 -1.70 16.22
C LYS A 374 -6.72 -0.80 16.59
N THR A 375 -5.54 -1.05 16.05
CA THR A 375 -4.33 -0.29 16.39
C THR A 375 -3.70 0.27 15.13
N LEU A 376 -3.46 1.56 15.13
CA LEU A 376 -2.76 2.26 14.05
C LEU A 376 -1.44 2.82 14.58
N PHE A 377 -0.34 2.43 13.94
CA PHE A 377 0.98 2.97 14.18
C PHE A 377 1.23 4.08 13.16
N VAL A 378 1.73 5.20 13.66
CA VAL A 378 2.05 6.38 12.84
C VAL A 378 3.46 6.80 13.17
N ASP A 379 4.34 6.81 12.19
CA ASP A 379 5.66 7.40 12.37
C ASP A 379 5.73 8.83 11.86
N SER A 380 6.71 9.57 12.32
CA SER A 380 6.89 10.96 11.96
C SER A 380 8.35 11.32 11.78
N PHE A 381 8.63 11.85 10.59
CA PHE A 381 9.96 12.22 10.16
C PHE A 381 10.52 13.41 10.95
N GLY A 382 9.70 14.41 11.23
CA GLY A 382 10.17 15.66 11.82
C GLY A 382 10.60 15.54 13.26
N ASP A 383 9.93 14.72 14.09
CA ASP A 383 10.25 14.52 15.50
C ASP A 383 10.76 13.12 15.86
N GLY A 384 10.85 12.22 14.88
CA GLY A 384 11.43 10.90 15.03
C GLY A 384 10.69 9.94 15.97
N LYS A 385 9.38 10.13 16.12
CA LYS A 385 8.53 9.35 17.03
C LYS A 385 7.65 8.36 16.26
N CYS A 386 7.32 7.25 16.92
CA CYS A 386 6.16 6.43 16.60
C CYS A 386 5.04 6.73 17.58
N ARG A 387 3.84 7.03 17.07
CA ARG A 387 2.61 7.21 17.83
C ARG A 387 1.67 6.06 17.56
N VAL A 388 0.99 5.61 18.60
CA VAL A 388 0.04 4.49 18.50
C VAL A 388 -1.34 4.99 18.85
N PHE A 389 -2.29 4.71 17.97
CA PHE A 389 -3.69 5.09 18.15
C PHE A 389 -4.56 3.84 18.31
N ASP A 390 -5.48 3.89 19.27
CA ASP A 390 -6.65 3.01 19.28
C ASP A 390 -7.64 3.54 18.25
N VAL A 391 -7.89 2.71 17.23
CA VAL A 391 -8.81 2.99 16.12
C VAL A 391 -9.98 2.01 16.08
N SER A 392 -10.30 1.38 17.21
CA SER A 392 -11.47 0.49 17.35
C SER A 392 -12.78 1.20 16.97
N ASP A 393 -12.85 2.52 17.21
CA ASP A 393 -13.80 3.42 16.56
C ASP A 393 -13.04 4.29 15.55
N PRO A 394 -13.13 3.98 14.24
CA PRO A 394 -12.37 4.70 13.22
C PRO A 394 -12.77 6.17 13.08
N GLN A 395 -13.94 6.56 13.59
CA GLN A 395 -14.43 7.94 13.57
C GLN A 395 -13.83 8.81 14.70
N HIS A 396 -13.33 8.18 15.76
CA HIS A 396 -12.81 8.84 16.97
C HIS A 396 -11.51 8.17 17.47
N PRO A 397 -10.44 8.15 16.66
CA PRO A 397 -9.14 7.61 17.06
C PRO A 397 -8.59 8.28 18.33
N LYS A 398 -7.92 7.50 19.18
CA LYS A 398 -7.30 8.00 20.41
C LYS A 398 -5.84 7.61 20.46
N GLN A 399 -4.94 8.58 20.60
CA GLN A 399 -3.54 8.25 20.84
C GLN A 399 -3.39 7.60 22.24
N ILE A 400 -2.82 6.40 22.28
CA ILE A 400 -2.66 5.60 23.49
C ILE A 400 -1.21 5.43 23.92
N TYR A 401 -0.24 5.66 23.01
CA TYR A 401 1.17 5.51 23.28
C TYR A 401 2.01 6.36 22.32
N GLU A 402 3.23 6.73 22.74
CA GLU A 402 4.26 7.25 21.84
C GLU A 402 5.66 6.84 22.33
N LYS A 403 6.59 6.71 21.37
CA LYS A 403 7.98 6.38 21.65
C LYS A 403 8.91 7.13 20.69
N GLN A 404 10.00 7.67 21.23
CA GLN A 404 11.11 8.14 20.39
C GLN A 404 11.80 6.95 19.75
N ILE A 405 11.84 6.92 18.43
CA ILE A 405 12.51 5.87 17.66
C ILE A 405 13.91 6.30 17.25
N GLY A 406 14.08 7.52 16.77
CA GLY A 406 15.34 8.10 16.32
C GLY A 406 15.23 9.62 16.32
N LYS A 407 16.20 10.33 15.74
CA LYS A 407 16.06 11.78 15.50
C LYS A 407 15.04 12.06 14.39
N GLN A 408 15.00 11.17 13.41
CA GLN A 408 13.98 11.09 12.37
C GLN A 408 13.57 9.62 12.17
N VAL A 409 12.36 9.39 11.71
CA VAL A 409 11.87 8.06 11.30
C VAL A 409 10.98 8.22 10.09
N ASN A 410 11.13 7.31 9.13
CA ASN A 410 10.41 7.44 7.84
C ASN A 410 9.41 6.32 7.58
N MET A 411 9.79 5.05 7.81
CA MET A 411 8.91 3.94 7.51
C MET A 411 8.64 3.10 8.76
N VAL A 412 7.39 2.64 8.88
CA VAL A 412 6.96 1.67 9.88
C VAL A 412 6.34 0.46 9.22
N SER A 413 6.85 -0.72 9.50
CA SER A 413 6.32 -1.97 8.96
C SER A 413 6.05 -2.96 10.08
N GLN A 414 4.88 -3.59 10.06
CA GLN A 414 4.46 -4.57 11.06
C GLN A 414 4.67 -5.98 10.54
N SER A 415 5.26 -6.86 11.36
CA SER A 415 5.36 -8.30 11.04
C SER A 415 3.98 -8.93 10.84
N TRP A 416 3.91 -9.98 9.99
CA TRP A 416 2.63 -10.64 9.64
C TRP A 416 1.88 -11.25 10.82
N ASP A 417 2.57 -11.57 11.91
CA ASP A 417 1.96 -12.02 13.16
C ASP A 417 1.62 -10.88 14.15
N GLY A 418 1.86 -9.61 13.74
CA GLY A 418 1.54 -8.41 14.52
C GLY A 418 2.40 -8.17 15.77
N LYS A 419 3.48 -8.95 15.95
CA LYS A 419 4.27 -8.94 17.21
C LYS A 419 5.53 -8.08 17.15
N ARG A 420 5.92 -7.63 15.97
CA ARG A 420 7.14 -6.84 15.77
C ARG A 420 6.87 -5.66 14.86
N LEU A 421 7.53 -4.56 15.17
CA LEU A 421 7.59 -3.39 14.30
C LEU A 421 9.04 -3.10 13.94
N TYR A 422 9.21 -2.71 12.70
CA TYR A 422 10.48 -2.32 12.13
C TYR A 422 10.40 -0.88 11.64
N PHE A 423 11.48 -0.14 11.84
CA PHE A 423 11.57 1.27 11.47
C PHE A 423 12.84 1.56 10.71
N THR A 424 12.74 2.40 9.69
CA THR A 424 13.88 2.99 8.98
C THR A 424 13.87 4.51 9.12
N SER A 425 14.95 5.18 8.68
CA SER A 425 15.17 6.59 9.03
C SER A 425 15.16 7.54 7.84
N SER A 426 15.50 7.08 6.63
CA SER A 426 15.67 7.96 5.46
C SER A 426 14.37 8.28 4.78
N LEU A 427 14.14 9.56 4.45
CA LEU A 427 13.01 9.99 3.62
C LEU A 427 13.47 10.32 2.18
N LEU A 428 14.34 11.30 2.03
CA LEU A 428 14.94 11.73 0.76
C LEU A 428 16.34 12.27 1.03
N ALA A 429 17.27 12.03 0.13
CA ALA A 429 18.67 12.45 0.29
C ALA A 429 18.82 13.93 0.66
N ASN A 430 18.07 14.80 -0.03
CA ASN A 430 18.16 16.23 0.19
C ASN A 430 17.42 16.70 1.45
N TRP A 431 16.49 15.90 1.97
CA TRP A 431 15.71 16.21 3.18
C TRP A 431 16.37 15.65 4.43
N ASP A 432 16.96 14.47 4.35
CA ASP A 432 17.70 13.82 5.46
C ASP A 432 18.84 14.70 6.02
N LYS A 433 19.48 15.52 5.17
CA LYS A 433 20.60 16.39 5.56
C LYS A 433 20.31 17.32 6.72
N LYS A 434 19.07 17.60 6.98
CA LYS A 434 18.68 18.51 8.09
C LYS A 434 18.46 17.81 9.42
N GLY A 435 18.18 16.53 9.40
CA GLY A 435 17.83 15.80 10.61
C GLY A 435 19.05 15.23 11.32
N ALA A 436 19.49 14.12 10.86
CA ALA A 436 20.51 13.31 11.50
C ALA A 436 21.27 12.52 10.45
N ASP A 437 22.04 13.23 9.63
CA ASP A 437 22.81 12.63 8.53
C ASP A 437 23.62 11.38 8.93
N ASN A 438 23.96 11.28 10.21
CA ASN A 438 24.74 10.16 10.74
C ASN A 438 23.89 9.12 11.47
N GLU A 439 22.57 9.27 11.53
CA GLU A 439 21.67 8.32 12.21
C GLU A 439 20.80 7.60 11.18
N GLN A 440 21.41 6.67 10.45
CA GLN A 440 20.69 5.86 9.47
C GLN A 440 20.58 4.42 9.99
N PHE A 441 19.35 3.94 10.13
CA PHE A 441 19.10 2.69 10.85
C PHE A 441 18.01 1.80 10.26
N LEU A 442 18.09 0.52 10.63
CA LEU A 442 16.94 -0.37 10.77
C LEU A 442 16.82 -0.76 12.25
N ARG A 443 15.72 -0.39 12.89
CA ARG A 443 15.41 -0.72 14.28
C ARG A 443 14.22 -1.64 14.38
N ALA A 444 14.36 -2.72 15.13
CA ALA A 444 13.28 -3.68 15.39
C ALA A 444 12.84 -3.64 16.85
N PHE A 445 11.53 -3.71 17.06
CA PHE A 445 10.89 -3.73 18.36
C PHE A 445 9.88 -4.87 18.44
N ALA A 446 9.74 -5.48 19.61
CA ALA A 446 8.54 -6.26 19.90
C ALA A 446 7.42 -5.33 20.35
N TRP A 447 6.20 -5.66 19.93
CA TRP A 447 4.98 -5.03 20.40
C TRP A 447 4.18 -6.00 21.26
N ASP A 448 3.90 -5.64 22.50
CA ASP A 448 3.16 -6.46 23.47
C ASP A 448 1.71 -6.01 23.67
N GLY A 449 1.23 -5.06 22.86
CA GLY A 449 -0.08 -4.43 22.97
C GLY A 449 -0.08 -3.16 23.83
N LYS A 450 1.06 -2.82 24.45
CA LYS A 450 1.19 -1.65 25.35
C LYS A 450 2.40 -0.81 25.06
N GLU A 451 3.55 -1.42 24.79
CA GLU A 451 4.81 -0.71 24.58
C GLU A 451 5.71 -1.41 23.56
N LEU A 452 6.62 -0.64 22.97
CA LEU A 452 7.66 -1.08 22.06
C LEU A 452 8.93 -1.44 22.83
N GLN A 453 9.33 -2.72 22.78
CA GLN A 453 10.53 -3.25 23.43
C GLN A 453 11.61 -3.51 22.39
N PRO A 454 12.83 -2.91 22.50
CA PRO A 454 13.91 -3.09 21.53
C PRO A 454 14.29 -4.54 21.30
N ARG A 455 14.59 -4.91 20.06
CA ARG A 455 15.11 -6.23 19.66
C ARG A 455 16.49 -6.16 19.08
N PHE A 456 16.70 -5.31 18.09
CA PHE A 456 18.03 -4.99 17.56
C PHE A 456 18.02 -3.59 16.91
N ASP A 457 19.22 -3.06 16.74
CA ASP A 457 19.52 -1.80 16.08
C ASP A 457 20.70 -2.00 15.13
N LEU A 458 20.49 -1.68 13.84
CA LEU A 458 21.53 -1.72 12.82
C LEU A 458 21.85 -0.30 12.38
N ASP A 459 23.07 0.15 12.61
CA ASP A 459 23.60 1.42 12.13
C ASP A 459 24.11 1.27 10.70
N PHE A 460 23.30 1.74 9.74
CA PHE A 460 23.64 1.67 8.31
C PHE A 460 24.79 2.57 7.92
N THR A 461 25.04 3.64 8.65
CA THR A 461 26.21 4.51 8.42
C THR A 461 27.51 3.79 8.83
N ALA A 462 27.55 3.21 10.03
CA ALA A 462 28.69 2.43 10.50
C ALA A 462 28.97 1.21 9.62
N LEU A 463 27.92 0.57 9.10
CA LEU A 463 28.04 -0.56 8.17
C LEU A 463 28.34 -0.14 6.71
N LYS A 464 28.40 1.17 6.43
CA LYS A 464 28.65 1.75 5.09
C LYS A 464 27.64 1.30 4.04
N LEU A 465 26.39 1.15 4.43
CA LEU A 465 25.30 0.65 3.59
C LEU A 465 24.45 1.75 2.95
N GLY A 466 24.70 3.01 3.31
CA GLY A 466 23.91 4.14 2.83
C GLY A 466 22.78 4.51 3.78
N ARG A 467 21.67 5.00 3.25
CA ARG A 467 20.51 5.49 4.00
C ARG A 467 19.34 4.52 3.87
N ALA A 468 18.91 3.94 4.98
CA ALA A 468 17.81 2.98 5.00
C ALA A 468 16.49 3.68 4.74
N HIS A 469 15.82 3.36 3.61
CA HIS A 469 14.53 3.95 3.26
C HIS A 469 13.38 2.97 3.47
N HIS A 470 13.14 2.06 2.56
CA HIS A 470 11.99 1.15 2.57
C HIS A 470 12.38 -0.26 3.00
N MET A 471 11.48 -0.94 3.71
CA MET A 471 11.71 -2.31 4.17
C MET A 471 10.51 -3.21 3.86
N LEU A 472 10.80 -4.46 3.52
CA LEU A 472 9.84 -5.50 3.22
C LEU A 472 10.29 -6.84 3.80
N PHE A 473 9.36 -7.76 4.01
CA PHE A 473 9.66 -9.03 4.66
C PHE A 473 9.78 -10.18 3.67
N GLY A 474 10.75 -11.05 3.92
CA GLY A 474 10.95 -12.30 3.20
C GLY A 474 10.77 -13.51 4.08
N SER A 475 10.36 -14.62 3.47
CA SER A 475 10.28 -15.92 4.11
C SER A 475 10.33 -17.05 3.10
N THR A 476 10.88 -18.17 3.50
CA THR A 476 10.77 -19.43 2.74
C THR A 476 9.40 -20.09 2.89
N LYS A 477 8.57 -19.60 3.84
CA LYS A 477 7.26 -20.13 4.17
C LYS A 477 6.18 -19.18 3.70
N LEU A 478 5.70 -19.41 2.47
CA LEU A 478 4.66 -18.60 1.87
C LEU A 478 3.35 -19.37 1.80
N GLY A 479 2.26 -18.75 2.24
CA GLY A 479 0.90 -19.22 2.09
C GLY A 479 0.18 -18.52 0.92
N PRO A 480 -1.06 -18.95 0.60
CA PRO A 480 -1.85 -18.34 -0.47
C PRO A 480 -2.21 -16.88 -0.15
N ASN A 481 -2.44 -16.09 -1.19
CA ASN A 481 -2.97 -14.74 -1.04
C ASN A 481 -4.44 -14.74 -0.54
N ARG A 482 -4.95 -13.56 -0.14
CA ARG A 482 -6.33 -13.44 0.41
C ARG A 482 -7.42 -13.80 -0.58
N THR A 483 -7.25 -13.47 -1.86
CA THR A 483 -8.25 -13.71 -2.90
C THR A 483 -8.43 -15.18 -3.23
N THR A 484 -7.39 -15.98 -3.13
CA THR A 484 -7.47 -17.44 -3.32
C THR A 484 -8.28 -18.12 -2.21
N ILE A 485 -8.35 -17.54 -1.00
CA ILE A 485 -9.12 -18.09 0.12
C ILE A 485 -10.61 -17.77 -0.01
N ALA A 486 -10.97 -16.60 -0.53
CA ALA A 486 -12.36 -16.17 -0.69
C ALA A 486 -13.10 -16.88 -1.84
N SER A 487 -12.37 -17.55 -2.73
CA SER A 487 -12.92 -18.30 -3.88
C SER A 487 -13.07 -19.81 -3.61
N ARG A 488 -12.80 -20.25 -2.40
CA ARG A 488 -13.06 -21.62 -1.92
C ARG A 488 -14.16 -21.60 -0.86
#